data_b9b62518b64467e756cc4220a116a72f
#
_entry.id   b9b62518b64467e756cc4220a116a72f
#
_cell.length_a   1.000
_cell.length_b   1.000
_cell.length_c   1.000
_cell.angle_alpha   90.00
_cell.angle_beta   90.00
_cell.angle_gamma   90.00
#
_symmetry.space_group_name_H-M   'P 1'
#
loop_
_entity.id
_entity.type
_entity.pdbx_description
1 polymer ?
#
loop_
_entity_poly.entity_id
_entity_poly.type
_entity_poly.pdbx_seq_one_letter_code
_entity_poly.pdbx_strand_id
1 'polypeptide(L)'
;MRRTLIAVLLSGLLLGPTAAHAHAHLERASPPAGSTVGSAPSEVTLWFSEKLEAAFSSAEVRDAAGARVDAGARLDGSNPTLLHVPLKALPPGTYKVHWRVLSVDTHTTEGDFSFRVGE
;
A
#
# COMPACT_ATOMS: atom_id res chain seq x y z
N MET A 1 -31.05 -56.02 -17.77
CA MET A 1 -30.87 -55.43 -17.66
C MET A 1 -30.39 -54.44 -17.44
N ARG A 2 -30.05 -53.87 -17.36
CA ARG A 2 -29.72 -52.98 -17.18
C ARG A 2 -29.07 -52.21 -16.77
N ARG A 3 -28.68 -51.41 -16.68
CA ARG A 3 -28.16 -50.70 -16.32
C ARG A 3 -27.76 -49.72 -16.01
N THR A 4 -27.41 -48.99 -15.90
CA THR A 4 -27.07 -48.11 -15.60
C THR A 4 -26.25 -47.36 -15.29
N LEU A 5 -25.90 -46.69 -15.33
CA LEU A 5 -25.17 -45.90 -15.17
C LEU A 5 -24.73 -44.98 -14.70
N ILE A 6 -24.40 -44.37 -14.52
CA ILE A 6 -24.03 -43.57 -14.08
C ILE A 6 -23.22 -42.68 -14.07
N ALA A 7 -22.99 -42.04 -14.06
CA ALA A 7 -22.42 -41.15 -14.08
C ALA A 7 -21.82 -40.42 -13.51
N VAL A 8 -21.42 -39.90 -13.32
CA VAL A 8 -20.88 -39.11 -12.86
C VAL A 8 -20.26 -38.20 -12.75
N LEU A 9 -19.98 -37.54 -12.58
CA LEU A 9 -19.51 -36.62 -12.52
C LEU A 9 -18.82 -35.90 -12.06
N LEU A 10 -18.48 -35.35 -11.92
CA LEU A 10 -17.86 -34.63 -11.58
C LEU A 10 -17.39 -33.70 -11.35
N SER A 11 -17.28 -33.11 -11.19
CA SER A 11 -16.92 -32.22 -10.94
C SER A 11 -16.12 -31.55 -10.64
N GLY A 12 -15.76 -31.06 -10.65
CA GLY A 12 -15.11 -30.32 -10.44
C GLY A 12 -14.55 -29.61 -10.13
N LEU A 13 -14.34 -28.97 -9.96
CA LEU A 13 -13.84 -28.10 -9.68
C LEU A 13 -13.24 -27.36 -9.46
N LEU A 14 -13.01 -26.75 -9.43
CA LEU A 14 -12.52 -25.94 -9.30
C LEU A 14 -11.93 -25.19 -8.91
N LEU A 15 -11.62 -24.72 -8.75
CA LEU A 15 -11.10 -23.98 -8.40
C LEU A 15 -10.45 -23.15 -8.33
N GLY A 16 -10.27 -22.48 -8.26
CA GLY A 16 -9.84 -21.65 -8.13
C GLY A 16 -8.98 -21.11 -7.90
N PRO A 17 -8.42 -20.40 -8.04
CA PRO A 17 -7.57 -19.74 -7.99
C PRO A 17 -7.29 -18.84 -7.58
N THR A 18 -7.07 -18.44 -7.32
CA THR A 18 -6.78 -17.80 -6.89
C THR A 18 -5.96 -16.91 -6.92
N ALA A 19 -6.06 -16.42 -7.20
CA ALA A 19 -5.68 -15.40 -7.21
C ALA A 19 -4.72 -14.83 -6.64
N ALA A 20 -4.14 -14.93 -6.87
CA ALA A 20 -3.22 -14.49 -6.48
C ALA A 20 -3.07 -13.26 -6.07
N HIS A 21 -2.80 -12.81 -5.69
CA HIS A 21 -2.53 -11.81 -5.22
C HIS A 21 -1.37 -11.24 -5.56
N ALA A 22 -1.14 -10.92 -6.59
CA ALA A 22 0.00 -10.26 -7.01
C ALA A 22 0.01 -8.79 -6.75
N HIS A 23 -0.92 -8.25 -6.12
CA HIS A 23 -0.99 -6.83 -5.87
C HIS A 23 -0.29 -6.48 -4.57
N ALA A 24 0.47 -5.41 -4.57
CA ALA A 24 1.07 -4.91 -3.34
C ALA A 24 0.01 -4.22 -2.51
N HIS A 25 -0.23 -4.72 -1.31
CA HIS A 25 -1.15 -4.09 -0.38
C HIS A 25 -0.36 -3.33 0.64
N LEU A 26 -0.88 -2.17 1.07
CA LEU A 26 -0.28 -1.46 2.19
C LEU A 26 -0.64 -2.23 3.46
N GLU A 27 0.36 -2.80 4.11
CA GLU A 27 0.15 -3.60 5.31
C GLU A 27 0.29 -2.79 6.58
N ARG A 28 1.09 -1.75 6.55
CA ARG A 28 1.38 -0.96 7.73
C ARG A 28 1.89 0.40 7.31
N ALA A 29 1.60 1.40 8.09
CA ALA A 29 2.09 2.75 7.87
C ALA A 29 2.50 3.37 9.20
N SER A 30 3.47 4.27 9.16
CA SER A 30 3.86 5.06 10.31
C SER A 30 4.01 6.51 9.85
N PRO A 31 3.19 7.41 10.33
CA PRO A 31 2.10 7.22 11.31
C PRO A 31 0.99 6.37 10.73
N PRO A 32 0.26 5.63 11.56
CA PRO A 32 -0.83 4.80 11.07
C PRO A 32 -1.99 5.64 10.53
N ALA A 33 -2.75 5.04 9.61
CA ALA A 33 -3.94 5.68 9.06
C ALA A 33 -4.90 6.07 10.17
N GLY A 34 -5.39 7.29 10.11
CA GLY A 34 -6.36 7.80 11.07
C GLY A 34 -5.80 8.17 12.43
N SER A 35 -4.49 8.10 12.62
CA SER A 35 -3.91 8.39 13.93
C SER A 35 -3.64 9.87 14.11
N THR A 36 -3.47 10.26 15.39
CA THR A 36 -3.01 11.57 15.76
C THR A 36 -1.70 11.39 16.51
N VAL A 37 -0.65 12.07 16.06
CA VAL A 37 0.65 12.02 16.72
C VAL A 37 0.90 13.34 17.45
N GLY A 38 1.56 13.23 18.59
CA GLY A 38 1.82 14.42 19.43
C GLY A 38 2.97 15.27 18.96
N SER A 39 3.86 14.73 18.14
CA SER A 39 4.94 15.49 17.53
C SER A 39 5.07 15.11 16.08
N ALA A 40 5.49 16.06 15.27
CA ALA A 40 5.58 15.86 13.82
C ALA A 40 6.61 14.80 13.48
N PRO A 41 6.26 13.82 12.65
CA PRO A 41 7.24 12.84 12.20
C PRO A 41 8.17 13.45 11.17
N SER A 42 9.36 12.90 11.05
CA SER A 42 10.30 13.35 10.02
C SER A 42 10.10 12.60 8.71
N GLU A 43 9.35 11.53 8.73
CA GLU A 43 9.02 10.79 7.51
C GLU A 43 7.76 9.96 7.71
N VAL A 44 7.13 9.62 6.60
CA VAL A 44 6.09 8.59 6.57
C VAL A 44 6.78 7.34 6.04
N THR A 45 6.51 6.20 6.68
CA THR A 45 7.05 4.92 6.24
C THR A 45 5.88 4.02 5.88
N LEU A 46 6.00 3.36 4.73
CA LEU A 46 4.93 2.52 4.20
C LEU A 46 5.48 1.13 3.94
N TRP A 47 4.83 0.12 4.53
CA TRP A 47 5.22 -1.28 4.35
C TRP A 47 4.18 -1.97 3.47
N PHE A 48 4.65 -2.57 2.38
CA PHE A 48 3.78 -3.25 1.42
C PHE A 48 3.98 -4.76 1.47
N SER A 49 3.00 -5.49 0.96
CA SER A 49 3.02 -6.95 0.99
C SER A 49 3.91 -7.56 -0.07
N GLU A 50 4.30 -6.79 -1.10
CA GLU A 50 5.08 -7.30 -2.21
C GLU A 50 6.28 -6.40 -2.49
N LYS A 51 7.27 -6.94 -3.17
CA LYS A 51 8.42 -6.15 -3.61
C LYS A 51 7.98 -5.14 -4.65
N LEU A 52 8.53 -3.96 -4.58
CA LEU A 52 8.14 -2.85 -5.43
C LEU A 52 9.23 -2.50 -6.44
N GLU A 53 8.79 -1.97 -7.58
CA GLU A 53 9.69 -1.42 -8.59
C GLU A 53 9.95 0.05 -8.22
N ALA A 54 11.19 0.35 -7.87
CA ALA A 54 11.54 1.68 -7.38
C ALA A 54 11.20 2.79 -8.38
N ALA A 55 11.44 2.54 -9.66
CA ALA A 55 11.24 3.56 -10.68
C ALA A 55 9.77 3.92 -10.91
N PHE A 56 8.86 3.06 -10.47
CA PHE A 56 7.44 3.25 -10.74
C PHE A 56 6.59 3.27 -9.45
N SER A 57 7.24 3.44 -8.32
CA SER A 57 6.54 3.47 -7.04
C SER A 57 6.82 4.80 -6.36
N SER A 58 5.77 5.45 -5.91
CA SER A 58 5.89 6.77 -5.32
C SER A 58 4.83 6.98 -4.25
N ALA A 59 5.04 8.02 -3.46
CA ALA A 59 4.05 8.47 -2.50
C ALA A 59 4.30 9.95 -2.26
N GLU A 60 3.23 10.65 -1.90
CA GLU A 60 3.33 12.06 -1.59
C GLU A 60 2.48 12.36 -0.37
N VAL A 61 2.80 13.44 0.30
CA VAL A 61 2.05 13.90 1.46
C VAL A 61 1.66 15.34 1.25
N ARG A 62 0.40 15.64 1.48
CA ARG A 62 -0.13 16.99 1.31
C ARG A 62 -0.80 17.47 2.59
N ASP A 63 -0.74 18.77 2.82
CA ASP A 63 -1.43 19.37 3.94
C ASP A 63 -2.90 19.60 3.60
N ALA A 64 -3.65 20.18 4.51
CA ALA A 64 -5.09 20.40 4.34
C ALA A 64 -5.40 21.37 3.20
N ALA A 65 -4.46 22.20 2.81
CA ALA A 65 -4.63 23.11 1.70
C ALA A 65 -4.22 22.49 0.36
N GLY A 66 -3.74 21.26 0.39
CA GLY A 66 -3.32 20.54 -0.81
C GLY A 66 -1.88 20.79 -1.23
N ALA A 67 -1.09 21.46 -0.41
CA ALA A 67 0.31 21.71 -0.73
C ALA A 67 1.17 20.48 -0.35
N ARG A 68 2.15 20.17 -1.18
CA ARG A 68 3.05 19.07 -0.90
C ARG A 68 3.98 19.41 0.25
N VAL A 69 4.11 18.46 1.17
CA VAL A 69 4.98 18.62 2.34
C VAL A 69 6.04 17.52 2.42
N ASP A 70 6.11 16.64 1.43
CA ASP A 70 7.14 15.61 1.36
C ASP A 70 8.29 16.06 0.47
N ALA A 71 9.41 15.38 0.62
CA ALA A 71 10.60 15.62 -0.19
C ALA A 71 10.83 14.49 -1.21
N GLY A 72 9.79 13.72 -1.53
CA GLY A 72 9.88 12.62 -2.48
C GLY A 72 10.05 11.29 -1.77
N ALA A 73 9.48 10.24 -2.32
CA ALA A 73 9.54 8.91 -1.74
C ALA A 73 10.75 8.16 -2.30
N ARG A 74 11.28 7.23 -1.51
CA ARG A 74 12.34 6.35 -1.98
C ARG A 74 12.16 4.96 -1.39
N LEU A 75 12.59 3.96 -2.14
CA LEU A 75 12.56 2.60 -1.68
C LEU A 75 13.69 2.37 -0.67
N ASP A 76 13.45 1.59 0.35
CA ASP A 76 14.49 1.26 1.32
C ASP A 76 15.63 0.51 0.63
N GLY A 77 16.86 0.82 1.03
CA GLY A 77 18.03 0.23 0.38
C GLY A 77 18.19 -1.26 0.58
N SER A 78 17.58 -1.82 1.63
CA SER A 78 17.73 -3.23 1.93
C SER A 78 16.41 -3.98 1.99
N ASN A 79 15.27 -3.28 1.92
CA ASN A 79 13.96 -3.93 1.97
C ASN A 79 13.08 -3.40 0.83
N PRO A 80 12.92 -4.17 -0.25
CA PRO A 80 12.17 -3.68 -1.42
C PRO A 80 10.65 -3.61 -1.23
N THR A 81 10.14 -3.91 -0.05
CA THR A 81 8.72 -3.73 0.26
C THR A 81 8.45 -2.45 1.03
N LEU A 82 9.49 -1.65 1.30
CA LEU A 82 9.40 -0.54 2.22
C LEU A 82 9.69 0.78 1.52
N LEU A 83 8.74 1.73 1.59
CA LEU A 83 8.92 3.08 1.06
C LEU A 83 9.10 4.07 2.17
N HIS A 84 10.07 4.93 2.03
CA HIS A 84 10.31 6.06 2.94
C HIS A 84 9.90 7.35 2.26
N VAL A 85 9.14 8.17 2.96
CA VAL A 85 8.67 9.46 2.44
C VAL A 85 9.13 10.56 3.40
N PRO A 86 10.32 11.11 3.20
CA PRO A 86 10.82 12.18 4.06
C PRO A 86 9.90 13.40 4.00
N LEU A 87 9.75 14.06 5.12
CA LEU A 87 8.82 15.18 5.26
C LEU A 87 9.56 16.46 5.59
N LYS A 88 9.00 17.56 5.12
CA LYS A 88 9.37 18.87 5.61
C LYS A 88 8.84 19.00 7.03
N ALA A 89 9.20 20.08 7.73
CA ALA A 89 8.67 20.33 9.05
C ALA A 89 7.15 20.52 8.94
N LEU A 90 6.41 19.83 9.80
CA LEU A 90 4.95 19.86 9.74
C LEU A 90 4.38 20.57 10.95
N PRO A 91 3.66 21.67 10.75
CA PRO A 91 2.87 22.24 11.84
C PRO A 91 1.69 21.34 12.18
N PRO A 92 1.06 21.56 13.31
CA PRO A 92 -0.14 20.80 13.67
C PRO A 92 -1.18 20.92 12.56
N GLY A 93 -1.86 19.82 12.27
CA GLY A 93 -2.86 19.80 11.21
C GLY A 93 -3.13 18.41 10.71
N THR A 94 -3.92 18.32 9.65
CA THR A 94 -4.26 17.07 9.00
C THR A 94 -3.46 16.91 7.71
N TYR A 95 -2.92 15.73 7.51
CA TYR A 95 -2.08 15.45 6.35
C TYR A 95 -2.59 14.21 5.63
N LYS A 96 -2.57 14.26 4.30
CA LYS A 96 -3.03 13.15 3.48
C LYS A 96 -1.85 12.53 2.76
N VAL A 97 -1.71 11.23 2.90
CA VAL A 97 -0.71 10.43 2.20
C VAL A 97 -1.40 9.78 1.02
N HIS A 98 -0.84 9.95 -0.16
CA HIS A 98 -1.29 9.25 -1.35
C HIS A 98 -0.13 8.44 -1.89
N TRP A 99 -0.35 7.16 -2.17
CA TRP A 99 0.69 6.29 -2.70
C TRP A 99 0.20 5.60 -3.96
N ARG A 100 1.15 5.35 -4.85
CA ARG A 100 0.90 4.59 -6.07
C ARG A 100 2.15 3.77 -6.32
N VAL A 101 2.00 2.45 -6.32
CA VAL A 101 3.15 1.54 -6.40
C VAL A 101 2.93 0.49 -7.46
N LEU A 102 4.04 0.05 -8.05
CA LEU A 102 4.06 -1.04 -9.00
C LEU A 102 4.81 -2.20 -8.36
N SER A 103 4.17 -3.35 -8.23
CA SER A 103 4.85 -4.54 -7.74
C SER A 103 5.73 -5.14 -8.83
N VAL A 104 6.74 -5.90 -8.42
CA VAL A 104 7.67 -6.50 -9.39
C VAL A 104 6.99 -7.45 -10.37
N ASP A 105 5.78 -7.91 -10.06
CA ASP A 105 5.01 -8.73 -10.97
C ASP A 105 4.05 -7.90 -11.84
N THR A 106 4.29 -6.60 -11.91
CA THR A 106 3.67 -5.66 -12.86
C THR A 106 2.22 -5.26 -12.57
N HIS A 107 1.79 -5.30 -11.32
CA HIS A 107 0.48 -4.78 -10.94
C HIS A 107 0.60 -3.46 -10.19
N THR A 108 -0.18 -2.47 -10.62
CA THR A 108 -0.21 -1.16 -9.99
C THR A 108 -1.34 -1.10 -8.99
N THR A 109 -1.06 -0.58 -7.80
CA THR A 109 -2.09 -0.28 -6.82
C THR A 109 -1.87 1.12 -6.29
N GLU A 110 -2.93 1.73 -5.78
CA GLU A 110 -2.82 3.05 -5.17
C GLU A 110 -3.85 3.20 -4.08
N GLY A 111 -3.61 4.13 -3.20
CA GLY A 111 -4.52 4.41 -2.11
C GLY A 111 -4.10 5.65 -1.37
N ASP A 112 -4.90 6.04 -0.40
CA ASP A 112 -4.55 7.18 0.43
C ASP A 112 -5.11 7.00 1.82
N PHE A 113 -4.54 7.74 2.76
CA PHE A 113 -5.00 7.80 4.13
C PHE A 113 -4.54 9.11 4.73
N SER A 114 -5.09 9.44 5.88
CA SER A 114 -4.73 10.68 6.57
C SER A 114 -4.23 10.39 7.97
N PHE A 115 -3.42 11.31 8.48
CA PHE A 115 -3.05 11.34 9.88
C PHE A 115 -3.04 12.79 10.34
N ARG A 116 -2.99 12.99 11.64
CA ARG A 116 -2.98 14.33 12.20
C ARG A 116 -1.76 14.52 13.08
N VAL A 117 -1.23 15.75 13.05
CA VAL A 117 -0.21 16.19 14.01
C VAL A 117 -0.95 17.09 15.00
N GLY A 118 -0.94 16.70 16.24
CA GLY A 118 -1.58 17.47 17.31
C GLY A 118 -0.69 18.57 17.81
N GLU A 119 -1.24 19.35 18.73
CA GLU A 119 -0.50 20.47 19.29
C GLU A 119 0.27 20.14 20.52
#